data_9f4d34995a8100bf0041569449c83495
#
_entry.id   9f4d34995a8100bf0041569449c83495
#
_cell.length_a   1.000
_cell.length_b   1.000
_cell.length_c   1.000
_cell.angle_alpha   90.00
_cell.angle_beta   90.00
_cell.angle_gamma   90.00
#
_symmetry.space_group_name_H-M   'P 1'
#
loop_
_entity.id
_entity.type
_entity.pdbx_description
1 polymer ?
#
loop_
_entity_poly.entity_id
_entity_poly.type
_entity_poly.pdbx_seq_one_letter_code
_entity_poly.pdbx_strand_id
1 'polypeptide(L)'
;MTFEQYALGCARAFGALVTMRDEPASTPIPERLEPDTYYQKALEASQMELDRVMSLTAAEIVIEAEKCYLSAHESWAKRRTDRAALREKYEAILRRVRAYVAPTPEHVGYKEFMEKQLVDSIAWDCSDSHDDEPQRVAPAQWIADRLQALREDVTRREKSAREEVERTHKRNEWIKALRESLA
;
A
#
# COMPACT_ATOMS: atom_id res chain seq x y z
N MET A 1 33.56 -25.07 -2.05
CA MET A 1 32.16 -25.08 -1.59
C MET A 1 31.85 -26.47 -1.06
N THR A 2 31.48 -26.58 0.22
CA THR A 2 31.04 -27.83 0.82
C THR A 2 29.57 -28.13 0.49
N PHE A 3 29.15 -29.40 0.70
CA PHE A 3 27.72 -29.74 0.54
C PHE A 3 26.83 -28.94 1.50
N GLU A 4 27.26 -28.72 2.72
CA GLU A 4 26.57 -27.88 3.71
C GLU A 4 26.40 -26.44 3.22
N GLN A 5 27.46 -25.80 2.72
CA GLN A 5 27.41 -24.47 2.15
C GLN A 5 26.41 -24.36 0.97
N TYR A 6 26.39 -25.40 0.14
CA TYR A 6 25.45 -25.47 -0.98
C TYR A 6 23.99 -25.59 -0.49
N ALA A 7 23.74 -26.54 0.42
CA ALA A 7 22.40 -26.78 0.96
C ALA A 7 21.83 -25.55 1.68
N LEU A 8 22.64 -24.88 2.52
CA LEU A 8 22.25 -23.63 3.18
C LEU A 8 22.04 -22.50 2.17
N GLY A 9 22.82 -22.43 1.11
CA GLY A 9 22.61 -21.48 0.01
C GLY A 9 21.28 -21.69 -0.70
N CYS A 10 20.90 -22.93 -0.97
CA CYS A 10 19.61 -23.30 -1.56
C CYS A 10 18.42 -22.92 -0.65
N ALA A 11 18.59 -22.94 0.68
CA ALA A 11 17.55 -22.56 1.63
C ALA A 11 17.08 -21.10 1.47
N ARG A 12 17.94 -20.21 0.97
CA ARG A 12 17.59 -18.82 0.65
C ARG A 12 16.60 -18.76 -0.53
N ALA A 13 16.87 -19.48 -1.60
CA ALA A 13 16.02 -19.53 -2.79
C ALA A 13 14.73 -20.33 -2.54
N PHE A 14 14.78 -21.35 -1.70
CA PHE A 14 13.62 -22.17 -1.33
C PHE A 14 12.59 -21.45 -0.46
N GLY A 15 12.96 -20.33 0.17
CA GLY A 15 12.06 -19.45 0.91
C GLY A 15 12.14 -19.56 2.44
N ALA A 16 12.86 -20.54 2.99
CA ALA A 16 13.10 -20.62 4.43
C ALA A 16 13.89 -19.41 4.97
N LEU A 17 14.75 -18.86 4.13
CA LEU A 17 15.56 -17.67 4.39
C LEU A 17 15.21 -16.52 3.43
N VAL A 18 13.92 -16.32 3.11
CA VAL A 18 13.45 -15.34 2.14
C VAL A 18 13.93 -13.91 2.42
N THR A 19 14.12 -13.54 3.69
CA THR A 19 14.67 -12.24 4.10
C THR A 19 16.13 -12.05 3.70
N MET A 20 16.84 -13.12 3.40
CA MET A 20 18.23 -13.12 2.97
C MET A 20 18.40 -13.43 1.47
N ARG A 21 17.29 -13.49 0.71
CA ARG A 21 17.35 -13.87 -0.71
C ARG A 21 18.22 -12.93 -1.54
N ASP A 22 18.13 -11.64 -1.25
CA ASP A 22 18.82 -10.59 -2.00
C ASP A 22 20.18 -10.20 -1.37
N GLU A 23 20.57 -10.87 -0.28
CA GLU A 23 21.87 -10.69 0.37
C GLU A 23 22.99 -11.36 -0.43
N PRO A 24 24.23 -10.83 -0.38
CA PRO A 24 25.39 -11.50 -0.98
C PRO A 24 25.52 -12.97 -0.50
N ALA A 25 25.91 -13.86 -1.38
CA ALA A 25 26.09 -15.28 -1.04
C ALA A 25 27.10 -15.53 0.10
N SER A 26 28.02 -14.58 0.30
CA SER A 26 29.01 -14.59 1.39
C SER A 26 28.44 -14.17 2.75
N THR A 27 27.25 -13.58 2.81
CA THR A 27 26.62 -13.18 4.09
C THR A 27 26.33 -14.46 4.91
N PRO A 28 26.86 -14.56 6.13
CA PRO A 28 26.63 -15.75 6.95
C PRO A 28 25.15 -15.85 7.33
N ILE A 29 24.62 -17.07 7.27
CA ILE A 29 23.26 -17.36 7.74
C ILE A 29 23.29 -17.37 9.27
N PRO A 30 22.51 -16.52 9.96
CA PRO A 30 22.49 -16.45 11.42
C PRO A 30 22.03 -17.81 12.01
N GLU A 31 22.48 -18.10 13.22
CA GLU A 31 22.00 -19.31 13.94
C GLU A 31 20.51 -19.24 14.22
N ARG A 32 20.02 -18.04 14.48
CA ARG A 32 18.62 -17.75 14.77
C ARG A 32 18.21 -16.46 14.06
N LEU A 33 17.04 -16.49 13.43
CA LEU A 33 16.35 -15.31 12.90
C LEU A 33 15.54 -14.67 14.01
N GLU A 34 15.53 -13.34 14.05
CA GLU A 34 14.63 -12.56 14.89
C GLU A 34 13.38 -12.14 14.10
N PRO A 35 12.21 -12.01 14.76
CA PRO A 35 11.01 -11.46 14.12
C PRO A 35 11.25 -10.05 13.59
N ASP A 36 10.64 -9.72 12.45
CA ASP A 36 10.72 -8.38 11.90
C ASP A 36 10.08 -7.37 12.87
N THR A 37 10.87 -6.39 13.28
CA THR A 37 10.45 -5.34 14.22
C THR A 37 9.39 -4.39 13.64
N TYR A 38 9.17 -4.41 12.33
CA TYR A 38 8.14 -3.59 11.68
C TYR A 38 6.75 -3.86 12.26
N TYR A 39 6.38 -5.13 12.42
CA TYR A 39 5.05 -5.51 12.91
C TYR A 39 4.81 -5.06 14.35
N GLN A 40 5.81 -5.20 15.20
CA GLN A 40 5.74 -4.77 16.60
C GLN A 40 5.64 -3.24 16.69
N LYS A 41 6.49 -2.50 15.98
CA LYS A 41 6.46 -1.04 15.93
C LYS A 41 5.15 -0.51 15.36
N ALA A 42 4.60 -1.17 14.34
CA ALA A 42 3.31 -0.79 13.76
C ALA A 42 2.16 -1.01 14.75
N LEU A 43 2.19 -2.06 15.57
CA LEU A 43 1.23 -2.31 16.63
C LEU A 43 1.33 -1.22 17.71
N GLU A 44 2.53 -0.95 18.22
CA GLU A 44 2.77 0.08 19.22
C GLU A 44 2.27 1.46 18.75
N ALA A 45 2.56 1.84 17.49
CA ALA A 45 2.08 3.10 16.94
C ALA A 45 0.54 3.18 16.89
N SER A 46 -0.14 2.07 16.54
CA SER A 46 -1.61 2.04 16.51
C SER A 46 -2.22 2.07 17.92
N GLN A 47 -1.59 1.43 18.90
CA GLN A 47 -2.01 1.50 20.32
C GLN A 47 -1.85 2.91 20.87
N MET A 48 -0.69 3.55 20.63
CA MET A 48 -0.45 4.94 21.03
C MET A 48 -1.48 5.91 20.41
N GLU A 49 -1.84 5.72 19.14
CA GLU A 49 -2.85 6.56 18.49
C GLU A 49 -4.25 6.30 19.06
N LEU A 50 -4.60 5.05 19.38
CA LEU A 50 -5.86 4.72 20.06
C LEU A 50 -5.95 5.41 21.41
N ASP A 51 -4.90 5.32 22.23
CA ASP A 51 -4.84 5.94 23.57
C ASP A 51 -4.92 7.48 23.46
N ARG A 52 -4.21 8.08 22.48
CA ARG A 52 -4.30 9.52 22.19
C ARG A 52 -5.75 9.94 21.89
N VAL A 53 -6.41 9.22 21.00
CA VAL A 53 -7.79 9.55 20.59
C VAL A 53 -8.77 9.33 21.73
N MET A 54 -8.57 8.30 22.55
CA MET A 54 -9.40 8.05 23.76
C MET A 54 -9.26 9.15 24.82
N SER A 55 -8.12 9.85 24.87
CA SER A 55 -7.85 10.92 25.83
C SER A 55 -8.34 12.29 25.38
N LEU A 56 -8.88 12.44 24.17
CA LEU A 56 -9.37 13.73 23.66
C LEU A 56 -10.52 14.27 24.48
N THR A 57 -10.43 15.54 24.82
CA THR A 57 -11.54 16.31 25.41
C THR A 57 -12.62 16.61 24.36
N ALA A 58 -13.81 16.95 24.82
CA ALA A 58 -14.92 17.33 23.92
C ALA A 58 -14.56 18.49 22.97
N ALA A 59 -13.77 19.44 23.43
CA ALA A 59 -13.31 20.57 22.61
C ALA A 59 -12.31 20.10 21.52
N GLU A 60 -11.37 19.24 21.88
CA GLU A 60 -10.40 18.68 20.93
C GLU A 60 -11.07 17.77 19.89
N ILE A 61 -12.10 17.00 20.28
CA ILE A 61 -12.88 16.20 19.32
C ILE A 61 -13.52 17.10 18.25
N VAL A 62 -14.09 18.24 18.62
CA VAL A 62 -14.67 19.18 17.65
C VAL A 62 -13.61 19.71 16.70
N ILE A 63 -12.44 20.09 17.21
CA ILE A 63 -11.33 20.61 16.42
C ILE A 63 -10.78 19.54 15.46
N GLU A 64 -10.55 18.31 15.93
CA GLU A 64 -10.01 17.22 15.11
C GLU A 64 -11.03 16.78 14.03
N ALA A 65 -12.33 16.73 14.34
CA ALA A 65 -13.38 16.41 13.38
C ALA A 65 -13.42 17.45 12.25
N GLU A 66 -13.38 18.76 12.59
CA GLU A 66 -13.36 19.83 11.59
C GLU A 66 -12.09 19.81 10.76
N LYS A 67 -10.93 19.60 11.37
CA LYS A 67 -9.64 19.48 10.67
C LYS A 67 -9.64 18.30 9.69
N CYS A 68 -10.20 17.17 10.10
CA CYS A 68 -10.34 15.98 9.24
C CYS A 68 -11.22 16.31 8.02
N TYR A 69 -12.37 16.94 8.24
CA TYR A 69 -13.25 17.38 7.15
C TYR A 69 -12.53 18.35 6.19
N LEU A 70 -11.88 19.41 6.71
CA LEU A 70 -11.19 20.39 5.88
C LEU A 70 -10.09 19.77 5.03
N SER A 71 -9.28 18.88 5.61
CA SER A 71 -8.23 18.18 4.88
C SER A 71 -8.79 17.24 3.79
N ALA A 72 -9.88 16.54 4.07
CA ALA A 72 -10.57 15.70 3.09
C ALA A 72 -11.16 16.53 1.94
N HIS A 73 -11.80 17.66 2.28
CA HIS A 73 -12.40 18.58 1.31
C HIS A 73 -11.34 19.25 0.42
N GLU A 74 -10.21 19.70 1.00
CA GLU A 74 -9.10 20.26 0.23
C GLU A 74 -8.52 19.22 -0.76
N SER A 75 -8.32 18.01 -0.28
CA SER A 75 -7.83 16.91 -1.11
C SER A 75 -8.80 16.57 -2.25
N TRP A 76 -10.10 16.56 -1.97
CA TRP A 76 -11.14 16.36 -2.96
C TRP A 76 -11.17 17.50 -4.00
N ALA A 77 -11.16 18.74 -3.56
CA ALA A 77 -11.14 19.91 -4.45
C ALA A 77 -9.91 19.91 -5.37
N LYS A 78 -8.74 19.55 -4.82
CA LYS A 78 -7.51 19.39 -5.59
C LYS A 78 -7.65 18.29 -6.66
N ARG A 79 -8.13 17.09 -6.28
CA ARG A 79 -8.34 16.00 -7.25
C ARG A 79 -9.28 16.42 -8.38
N ARG A 80 -10.38 17.12 -8.09
CA ARG A 80 -11.29 17.65 -9.12
C ARG A 80 -10.59 18.59 -10.09
N THR A 81 -9.80 19.54 -9.54
CA THR A 81 -9.04 20.48 -10.37
C THR A 81 -8.02 19.75 -11.26
N ASP A 82 -7.27 18.80 -10.67
CA ASP A 82 -6.27 18.04 -11.40
C ASP A 82 -6.91 17.18 -12.53
N ARG A 83 -8.08 16.56 -12.27
CA ARG A 83 -8.84 15.80 -13.28
C ARG A 83 -9.36 16.70 -14.41
N ALA A 84 -9.89 17.87 -14.08
CA ALA A 84 -10.35 18.83 -15.08
C ALA A 84 -9.20 19.25 -16.01
N ALA A 85 -8.04 19.60 -15.44
CA ALA A 85 -6.86 19.94 -16.19
C ALA A 85 -6.33 18.77 -17.04
N LEU A 86 -6.41 17.54 -16.53
CA LEU A 86 -6.02 16.32 -17.27
C LEU A 86 -6.98 16.08 -18.45
N ARG A 87 -8.28 16.23 -18.22
CA ARG A 87 -9.30 16.12 -19.26
C ARG A 87 -9.04 17.09 -20.42
N GLU A 88 -8.78 18.37 -20.10
CA GLU A 88 -8.46 19.38 -21.11
C GLU A 88 -7.24 18.99 -21.98
N LYS A 89 -6.20 18.43 -21.33
CA LYS A 89 -5.01 17.93 -22.05
C LYS A 89 -5.34 16.77 -23.00
N TYR A 90 -6.08 15.77 -22.51
CA TYR A 90 -6.47 14.62 -23.33
C TYR A 90 -7.37 15.05 -24.50
N GLU A 91 -8.34 15.93 -24.27
CA GLU A 91 -9.22 16.45 -25.31
C GLU A 91 -8.45 17.28 -26.35
N ALA A 92 -7.43 18.03 -25.94
CA ALA A 92 -6.57 18.76 -26.87
C ALA A 92 -5.78 17.81 -27.76
N ILE A 93 -5.24 16.71 -27.19
CA ILE A 93 -4.53 15.69 -27.97
C ILE A 93 -5.51 14.94 -28.88
N LEU A 94 -6.69 14.59 -28.38
CA LEU A 94 -7.73 13.88 -29.14
C LEU A 94 -8.17 14.69 -30.38
N ARG A 95 -8.32 16.00 -30.26
CA ARG A 95 -8.58 16.88 -31.43
C ARG A 95 -7.45 16.79 -32.47
N ARG A 96 -6.19 16.72 -32.05
CA ARG A 96 -5.04 16.59 -32.97
C ARG A 96 -4.99 15.20 -33.61
N VAL A 97 -5.29 14.13 -32.87
CA VAL A 97 -5.36 12.76 -33.42
C VAL A 97 -6.47 12.66 -34.45
N ARG A 98 -7.64 13.25 -34.22
CA ARG A 98 -8.75 13.26 -35.16
C ARG A 98 -8.39 14.00 -36.43
N ALA A 99 -7.68 15.11 -36.31
CA ALA A 99 -7.21 15.91 -37.47
C ALA A 99 -6.00 15.27 -38.21
N TYR A 100 -5.33 14.28 -37.57
CA TYR A 100 -4.17 13.63 -38.20
C TYR A 100 -4.58 12.84 -39.44
N VAL A 101 -3.90 13.10 -40.56
CA VAL A 101 -4.07 12.37 -41.82
C VAL A 101 -3.07 11.22 -41.85
N ALA A 102 -3.58 9.99 -41.88
CA ALA A 102 -2.74 8.80 -41.97
C ALA A 102 -1.94 8.78 -43.27
N PRO A 103 -0.60 8.66 -43.26
CA PRO A 103 0.23 8.75 -44.44
C PRO A 103 0.08 7.54 -45.37
N THR A 104 -0.34 6.38 -44.84
CA THR A 104 -0.64 5.18 -45.64
C THR A 104 -1.86 4.46 -45.06
N PRO A 105 -2.52 3.56 -45.83
CA PRO A 105 -3.62 2.75 -45.31
C PRO A 105 -3.28 1.97 -44.02
N GLU A 106 -2.05 1.53 -43.90
CA GLU A 106 -1.58 0.79 -42.68
C GLU A 106 -1.59 1.66 -41.42
N HIS A 107 -1.41 2.98 -41.55
CA HIS A 107 -1.45 3.91 -40.42
C HIS A 107 -2.87 4.29 -39.98
N VAL A 108 -3.91 3.88 -40.70
CA VAL A 108 -5.30 4.13 -40.30
C VAL A 108 -5.62 3.43 -39.00
N GLY A 109 -5.27 2.14 -38.89
CA GLY A 109 -5.49 1.38 -37.63
C GLY A 109 -4.70 1.96 -36.44
N TYR A 110 -3.52 2.53 -36.69
CA TYR A 110 -2.76 3.22 -35.65
C TYR A 110 -3.47 4.51 -35.16
N LYS A 111 -4.06 5.28 -36.10
CA LYS A 111 -4.87 6.45 -35.75
C LYS A 111 -6.07 6.06 -34.89
N GLU A 112 -6.80 5.02 -35.27
CA GLU A 112 -7.95 4.50 -34.53
C GLU A 112 -7.54 4.02 -33.12
N PHE A 113 -6.40 3.35 -33.02
CA PHE A 113 -5.84 2.96 -31.71
C PHE A 113 -5.54 4.16 -30.82
N MET A 114 -4.86 5.22 -31.34
CA MET A 114 -4.58 6.43 -30.58
C MET A 114 -5.87 7.13 -30.12
N GLU A 115 -6.88 7.21 -30.99
CA GLU A 115 -8.18 7.81 -30.64
C GLU A 115 -8.85 7.02 -29.54
N LYS A 116 -8.92 5.68 -29.66
CA LYS A 116 -9.52 4.81 -28.64
C LYS A 116 -8.81 4.93 -27.30
N GLN A 117 -7.48 4.92 -27.26
CA GLN A 117 -6.71 5.08 -26.01
C GLN A 117 -7.08 6.39 -25.30
N LEU A 118 -7.19 7.50 -26.04
CA LEU A 118 -7.55 8.80 -25.42
C LEU A 118 -9.00 8.83 -24.94
N VAL A 119 -9.94 8.25 -25.69
CA VAL A 119 -11.34 8.13 -25.26
C VAL A 119 -11.46 7.29 -23.99
N ASP A 120 -10.77 6.15 -23.95
CA ASP A 120 -10.75 5.28 -22.77
C ASP A 120 -10.10 5.98 -21.56
N SER A 121 -8.97 6.68 -21.75
CA SER A 121 -8.31 7.46 -20.70
C SER A 121 -9.21 8.60 -20.17
N ILE A 122 -9.92 9.31 -21.03
CA ILE A 122 -10.88 10.35 -20.59
C ILE A 122 -12.00 9.73 -19.76
N ALA A 123 -12.51 8.57 -20.17
CA ALA A 123 -13.59 7.90 -19.46
C ALA A 123 -13.17 7.37 -18.09
N TRP A 124 -11.93 6.88 -17.94
CA TRP A 124 -11.45 6.29 -16.69
C TRP A 124 -10.71 7.29 -15.79
N ASP A 125 -9.68 7.96 -16.31
CA ASP A 125 -8.80 8.83 -15.52
C ASP A 125 -9.48 10.14 -15.13
N CYS A 126 -10.47 10.59 -15.91
CA CYS A 126 -11.19 11.85 -15.69
C CYS A 126 -12.63 11.62 -15.20
N SER A 127 -12.96 10.43 -14.72
CA SER A 127 -14.28 10.13 -14.17
C SER A 127 -14.44 10.69 -12.75
N ASP A 128 -15.62 11.23 -12.46
CA ASP A 128 -16.03 11.65 -11.11
C ASP A 128 -16.88 10.58 -10.38
N SER A 129 -17.08 9.41 -10.98
CA SER A 129 -18.06 8.41 -10.55
C SER A 129 -17.85 7.84 -9.14
N HIS A 130 -16.68 8.06 -8.52
CA HIS A 130 -16.33 7.54 -7.19
C HIS A 130 -15.66 8.59 -6.31
N ASP A 131 -15.88 9.87 -6.58
CA ASP A 131 -15.24 10.96 -5.85
C ASP A 131 -16.29 11.93 -5.29
N ASP A 132 -17.10 11.40 -4.37
CA ASP A 132 -18.12 12.18 -3.69
C ASP A 132 -17.50 13.29 -2.84
N GLU A 133 -18.18 14.42 -2.77
CA GLU A 133 -17.78 15.53 -1.91
C GLU A 133 -17.85 15.10 -0.45
N PRO A 134 -16.74 15.25 0.31
CA PRO A 134 -16.74 14.94 1.74
C PRO A 134 -17.82 15.74 2.47
N GLN A 135 -18.57 15.05 3.34
CA GLN A 135 -19.59 15.66 4.16
C GLN A 135 -19.07 15.88 5.59
N ARG A 136 -19.52 16.96 6.23
CA ARG A 136 -19.24 17.16 7.65
C ARG A 136 -20.01 16.14 8.48
N VAL A 137 -19.27 15.42 9.32
CA VAL A 137 -19.83 14.48 10.28
C VAL A 137 -19.91 15.13 11.64
N ALA A 138 -20.99 14.85 12.40
CA ALA A 138 -21.11 15.34 13.77
C ALA A 138 -19.90 14.84 14.61
N PRO A 139 -19.31 15.68 15.49
CA PRO A 139 -18.14 15.30 16.29
C PRO A 139 -18.33 14.01 17.09
N ALA A 140 -19.54 13.77 17.63
CA ALA A 140 -19.86 12.54 18.35
C ALA A 140 -19.82 11.30 17.43
N GLN A 141 -20.26 11.41 16.20
CA GLN A 141 -20.17 10.33 15.21
C GLN A 141 -18.73 10.13 14.76
N TRP A 142 -18.01 11.22 14.46
CA TRP A 142 -16.60 11.17 14.06
C TRP A 142 -15.74 10.43 15.08
N ILE A 143 -15.87 10.74 16.37
CA ILE A 143 -15.06 10.05 17.40
C ILE A 143 -15.45 8.59 17.54
N ALA A 144 -16.75 8.25 17.44
CA ALA A 144 -17.20 6.86 17.50
C ALA A 144 -16.61 6.04 16.34
N ASP A 145 -16.70 6.54 15.11
CA ASP A 145 -16.16 5.88 13.92
C ASP A 145 -14.63 5.76 13.98
N ARG A 146 -13.96 6.82 14.45
CA ARG A 146 -12.50 6.84 14.60
C ARG A 146 -12.02 5.79 15.62
N LEU A 147 -12.67 5.69 16.78
CA LEU A 147 -12.33 4.71 17.80
C LEU A 147 -12.61 3.28 17.32
N GLN A 148 -13.69 3.06 16.60
CA GLN A 148 -13.96 1.75 16.01
C GLN A 148 -12.87 1.35 15.04
N ALA A 149 -12.53 2.23 14.07
CA ALA A 149 -11.50 1.97 13.08
C ALA A 149 -10.12 1.69 13.71
N LEU A 150 -9.75 2.44 14.76
CA LEU A 150 -8.48 2.24 15.48
C LEU A 150 -8.46 0.90 16.25
N ARG A 151 -9.56 0.49 16.88
CA ARG A 151 -9.65 -0.82 17.55
C ARG A 151 -9.51 -1.97 16.57
N GLU A 152 -10.15 -1.86 15.41
CA GLU A 152 -10.02 -2.84 14.32
C GLU A 152 -8.57 -2.88 13.77
N ASP A 153 -7.91 -1.70 13.64
CA ASP A 153 -6.51 -1.63 13.22
C ASP A 153 -5.58 -2.29 14.24
N VAL A 154 -5.72 -2.00 15.54
CA VAL A 154 -4.96 -2.64 16.61
C VAL A 154 -5.14 -4.15 16.56
N THR A 155 -6.37 -4.65 16.50
CA THR A 155 -6.66 -6.10 16.43
C THR A 155 -5.98 -6.75 15.20
N ARG A 156 -6.03 -6.10 14.04
CA ARG A 156 -5.36 -6.58 12.81
C ARG A 156 -3.84 -6.63 12.99
N ARG A 157 -3.24 -5.58 13.60
CA ARG A 157 -1.79 -5.51 13.82
C ARG A 157 -1.31 -6.48 14.89
N GLU A 158 -2.07 -6.71 15.94
CA GLU A 158 -1.80 -7.76 16.93
C GLU A 158 -1.73 -9.14 16.27
N LYS A 159 -2.69 -9.43 15.40
CA LYS A 159 -2.68 -10.68 14.63
C LYS A 159 -1.42 -10.77 13.77
N SER A 160 -1.09 -9.71 13.02
CA SER A 160 0.08 -9.70 12.14
C SER A 160 1.40 -9.85 12.91
N ALA A 161 1.54 -9.19 14.07
CA ALA A 161 2.72 -9.31 14.92
C ALA A 161 2.88 -10.74 15.47
N ARG A 162 1.78 -11.36 15.92
CA ARG A 162 1.76 -12.75 16.37
C ARG A 162 2.13 -13.73 15.26
N GLU A 163 1.56 -13.55 14.07
CA GLU A 163 1.86 -14.38 12.90
C GLU A 163 3.33 -14.26 12.47
N GLU A 164 3.95 -13.08 12.62
CA GLU A 164 5.38 -12.92 12.32
C GLU A 164 6.26 -13.68 13.32
N VAL A 165 5.95 -13.60 14.61
CA VAL A 165 6.65 -14.38 15.62
C VAL A 165 6.55 -15.89 15.34
N GLU A 166 5.35 -16.38 15.01
CA GLU A 166 5.12 -17.78 14.67
C GLU A 166 5.85 -18.20 13.40
N ARG A 167 5.82 -17.38 12.35
CA ARG A 167 6.57 -17.62 11.11
C ARG A 167 8.07 -17.70 11.37
N THR A 168 8.60 -16.79 12.16
CA THR A 168 10.02 -16.75 12.50
C THR A 168 10.41 -17.97 13.34
N HIS A 169 9.56 -18.40 14.27
CA HIS A 169 9.79 -19.64 15.02
C HIS A 169 9.86 -20.86 14.08
N LYS A 170 8.88 -21.02 13.19
CA LYS A 170 8.86 -22.13 12.22
C LYS A 170 10.09 -22.12 11.30
N ARG A 171 10.55 -20.94 10.86
CA ARG A 171 11.79 -20.80 10.08
C ARG A 171 13.02 -21.25 10.88
N ASN A 172 13.12 -20.86 12.14
CA ASN A 172 14.22 -21.24 13.01
C ASN A 172 14.25 -22.77 13.25
N GLU A 173 13.11 -23.39 13.48
CA GLU A 173 13.01 -24.85 13.61
C GLU A 173 13.43 -25.56 12.31
N TRP A 174 12.99 -25.06 11.15
CA TRP A 174 13.35 -25.60 9.86
C TRP A 174 14.86 -25.51 9.60
N ILE A 175 15.48 -24.33 9.88
CA ILE A 175 16.93 -24.13 9.72
C ILE A 175 17.72 -25.04 10.66
N LYS A 176 17.26 -25.19 11.90
CA LYS A 176 17.88 -26.08 12.88
C LYS A 176 17.86 -27.52 12.40
N ALA A 177 16.72 -28.03 11.96
CA ALA A 177 16.58 -29.38 11.44
C ALA A 177 17.46 -29.61 10.20
N LEU A 178 17.56 -28.62 9.30
CA LEU A 178 18.47 -28.70 8.14
C LEU A 178 19.93 -28.87 8.59
N ARG A 179 20.41 -28.01 9.51
CA ARG A 179 21.79 -28.07 10.02
C ARG A 179 22.08 -29.40 10.69
N GLU A 180 21.19 -29.91 11.52
CA GLU A 180 21.33 -31.21 12.19
C GLU A 180 21.42 -32.36 11.18
N SER A 181 20.73 -32.23 10.02
CA SER A 181 20.81 -33.25 8.96
C SER A 181 22.10 -33.23 8.12
N LEU A 182 22.88 -32.15 8.21
CA LEU A 182 24.10 -31.91 7.45
C LEU A 182 25.39 -32.17 8.28
N ALA A 183 25.24 -32.26 9.61
CA ALA A 183 26.33 -32.57 10.53
C ALA A 183 26.66 -34.08 10.55
#